data_b776d8d34166a1c8f5fa907127606188
#
_entry.id   b776d8d34166a1c8f5fa907127606188
#
_cell.length_a   1.000
_cell.length_b   1.000
_cell.length_c   1.000
_cell.angle_alpha   90.00
_cell.angle_beta   90.00
_cell.angle_gamma   90.00
#
_symmetry.space_group_name_H-M   'P 1'
#
loop_
_entity.id
_entity.type
_entity.pdbx_description
1 polymer ?
#
loop_
_entity_poly.entity_id
_entity_poly.type
_entity_poly.pdbx_seq_one_letter_code
_entity_poly.pdbx_strand_id
1 'polypeptide(L)'
;IAVTDHDCQAGTVRAEIIGRRYGITVIPAVEFSATDSKRGSKAHILCYLPDRPERLEGLCKSNSLLRKRASQLMAAKVTRKFPVSIEFISKCCQGSTNIFKQHIMQALMECGYTTSIFGDLYKMLFTKESRMNVLMEVTYPEPIEIIDAIHEAGGIAVLAHPGFYDNFELLDELIATGKLDGVEVYHPENTPEQQE
;
A
#
# COMPACT_ATOMS: atom_id res chain seq x y z
N ILE A 1 15.62 -10.68 -3.58
CA ILE A 1 14.78 -9.58 -3.11
C ILE A 1 13.37 -9.71 -3.68
N ALA A 2 12.36 -9.10 -3.06
CA ALA A 2 11.03 -8.92 -3.64
C ALA A 2 10.72 -7.42 -3.74
N VAL A 3 9.99 -7.02 -4.77
CA VAL A 3 9.42 -5.67 -4.91
C VAL A 3 7.92 -5.82 -4.80
N THR A 4 7.34 -5.23 -3.74
CA THR A 4 5.96 -5.42 -3.34
C THR A 4 5.18 -4.11 -3.45
N ASP A 5 5.22 -3.46 -4.64
CA ASP A 5 4.47 -2.24 -4.89
C ASP A 5 2.97 -2.44 -4.65
N HIS A 6 2.33 -1.44 -4.06
CA HIS A 6 0.89 -1.52 -3.77
C HIS A 6 0.04 -1.62 -5.03
N ASP A 7 -0.74 -2.71 -5.10
CA ASP A 7 -1.75 -2.97 -6.13
C ASP A 7 -1.20 -2.87 -7.58
N CYS A 8 0.11 -3.19 -7.75
CA CYS A 8 0.78 -3.04 -9.04
C CYS A 8 1.97 -4.03 -9.19
N GLN A 9 1.99 -4.77 -10.29
CA GLN A 9 3.05 -5.73 -10.59
C GLN A 9 4.18 -5.15 -11.48
N ALA A 10 4.04 -3.91 -11.97
CA ALA A 10 4.98 -3.33 -12.93
C ALA A 10 6.40 -3.13 -12.34
N GLY A 11 6.50 -2.84 -11.04
CA GLY A 11 7.79 -2.72 -10.33
C GLY A 11 8.55 -4.02 -10.30
N THR A 12 7.87 -5.12 -10.01
CA THR A 12 8.43 -6.48 -10.01
C THR A 12 9.02 -6.85 -11.37
N VAL A 13 8.27 -6.65 -12.46
CA VAL A 13 8.75 -6.94 -13.83
C VAL A 13 10.02 -6.16 -14.17
N ARG A 14 10.07 -4.87 -13.81
CA ARG A 14 11.28 -4.04 -14.00
C ARG A 14 12.45 -4.54 -13.14
N ALA A 15 12.18 -4.88 -11.89
CA ALA A 15 13.18 -5.40 -10.97
C ALA A 15 13.79 -6.72 -11.46
N GLU A 16 12.97 -7.63 -11.99
CA GLU A 16 13.44 -8.89 -12.58
C GLU A 16 14.41 -8.65 -13.75
N ILE A 17 14.06 -7.72 -14.66
CA ILE A 17 14.92 -7.39 -15.81
C ILE A 17 16.27 -6.84 -15.34
N ILE A 18 16.25 -5.95 -14.34
CA ILE A 18 17.47 -5.34 -13.79
C ILE A 18 18.23 -6.37 -12.97
N GLY A 19 17.56 -7.12 -12.10
CA GLY A 19 18.16 -8.15 -11.25
C GLY A 19 18.98 -9.17 -12.03
N ARG A 20 18.45 -9.66 -13.16
CA ARG A 20 19.18 -10.58 -14.07
C ARG A 20 20.52 -10.02 -14.55
N ARG A 21 20.61 -8.69 -14.77
CA ARG A 21 21.87 -8.04 -15.22
C ARG A 21 22.92 -7.97 -14.13
N TYR A 22 22.49 -7.94 -12.87
CA TYR A 22 23.38 -7.79 -11.70
C TYR A 22 23.50 -9.06 -10.85
N GLY A 23 22.97 -10.20 -11.32
CA GLY A 23 23.02 -11.47 -10.60
C GLY A 23 22.17 -11.49 -9.33
N ILE A 24 21.14 -10.65 -9.24
CA ILE A 24 20.21 -10.59 -8.11
C ILE A 24 18.94 -11.36 -8.46
N THR A 25 18.60 -12.36 -7.65
CA THR A 25 17.32 -13.06 -7.75
C THR A 25 16.20 -12.15 -7.26
N VAL A 26 15.21 -11.90 -8.12
CA VAL A 26 13.99 -11.15 -7.78
C VAL A 26 12.83 -12.13 -7.68
N ILE A 27 12.12 -12.08 -6.56
CA ILE A 27 10.93 -12.90 -6.29
C ILE A 27 9.72 -12.11 -6.78
N PRO A 28 8.92 -12.65 -7.71
CA PRO A 28 7.66 -12.01 -8.13
C PRO A 28 6.74 -11.78 -6.93
N ALA A 29 6.30 -10.54 -6.74
CA ALA A 29 5.47 -10.19 -5.59
C ALA A 29 4.61 -8.94 -5.87
N VAL A 30 3.58 -8.75 -5.04
CA VAL A 30 2.74 -7.56 -4.99
C VAL A 30 2.11 -7.44 -3.61
N GLU A 31 1.91 -6.22 -3.11
CA GLU A 31 1.20 -5.96 -1.87
C GLU A 31 -0.20 -5.43 -2.15
N PHE A 32 -1.22 -6.17 -1.76
CA PHE A 32 -2.61 -5.76 -1.93
C PHE A 32 -3.14 -5.00 -0.73
N SER A 33 -3.86 -3.91 -1.00
CA SER A 33 -4.60 -3.19 0.02
C SER A 33 -5.95 -3.87 0.27
N ALA A 34 -6.28 -4.08 1.53
CA ALA A 34 -7.51 -4.69 2.02
C ALA A 34 -8.21 -3.80 3.06
N THR A 35 -9.49 -4.06 3.28
CA THR A 35 -10.29 -3.46 4.36
C THR A 35 -10.94 -4.59 5.15
N ASP A 36 -10.63 -4.67 6.43
CA ASP A 36 -11.38 -5.49 7.38
C ASP A 36 -12.63 -4.71 7.81
N SER A 37 -13.75 -4.97 7.15
CA SER A 37 -15.00 -4.25 7.41
C SER A 37 -15.57 -4.55 8.79
N LYS A 38 -15.26 -5.72 9.36
CA LYS A 38 -15.71 -6.13 10.68
C LYS A 38 -15.12 -5.23 11.79
N ARG A 39 -13.84 -4.85 11.65
CA ARG A 39 -13.12 -4.01 12.62
C ARG A 39 -12.98 -2.55 12.16
N GLY A 40 -13.35 -2.25 10.91
CA GLY A 40 -13.16 -0.93 10.30
C GLY A 40 -11.68 -0.56 10.13
N SER A 41 -10.80 -1.55 10.07
CA SER A 41 -9.35 -1.38 9.94
C SER A 41 -8.88 -1.65 8.50
N LYS A 42 -7.65 -1.22 8.21
CA LYS A 42 -6.95 -1.58 6.99
C LYS A 42 -6.11 -2.81 7.24
N ALA A 43 -5.89 -3.58 6.18
CA ALA A 43 -4.92 -4.65 6.17
C ALA A 43 -4.17 -4.65 4.83
N HIS A 44 -3.00 -5.27 4.82
CA HIS A 44 -2.28 -5.53 3.59
C HIS A 44 -1.98 -7.01 3.47
N ILE A 45 -2.16 -7.55 2.26
CA ILE A 45 -1.88 -8.95 1.94
C ILE A 45 -0.80 -8.99 0.87
N LEU A 46 0.34 -9.57 1.20
CA LEU A 46 1.42 -9.83 0.25
C LEU A 46 1.09 -11.09 -0.55
N CYS A 47 1.29 -11.00 -1.85
CA CYS A 47 1.31 -12.15 -2.74
C CYS A 47 2.74 -12.40 -3.18
N TYR A 48 3.22 -13.61 -3.01
CA TYR A 48 4.51 -14.05 -3.54
C TYR A 48 4.33 -15.18 -4.53
N LEU A 49 5.23 -15.21 -5.55
CA LEU A 49 5.38 -16.30 -6.51
C LEU A 49 4.07 -16.74 -7.20
N PRO A 50 3.22 -15.82 -7.69
CA PRO A 50 2.02 -16.26 -8.41
C PRO A 50 2.40 -16.99 -9.70
N ASP A 51 1.87 -18.20 -9.91
CA ASP A 51 2.07 -18.98 -11.14
C ASP A 51 1.39 -18.31 -12.35
N ARG A 52 0.28 -17.62 -12.10
CA ARG A 52 -0.58 -16.96 -13.11
C ARG A 52 -0.83 -15.49 -12.72
N PRO A 53 0.21 -14.62 -12.79
CA PRO A 53 0.11 -13.23 -12.34
C PRO A 53 -0.94 -12.42 -13.11
N GLU A 54 -1.29 -12.80 -14.33
CA GLU A 54 -2.35 -12.17 -15.14
C GLU A 54 -3.73 -12.27 -14.48
N ARG A 55 -3.99 -13.28 -13.63
CA ARG A 55 -5.24 -13.41 -12.88
C ARG A 55 -5.41 -12.32 -11.82
N LEU A 56 -4.31 -11.74 -11.35
CA LEU A 56 -4.31 -10.67 -10.37
C LEU A 56 -4.52 -9.28 -10.98
N GLU A 57 -4.44 -9.14 -12.32
CA GLU A 57 -4.57 -7.84 -12.98
C GLU A 57 -5.90 -7.14 -12.69
N GLY A 58 -6.99 -7.88 -12.64
CA GLY A 58 -8.32 -7.33 -12.34
C GLY A 58 -8.37 -6.69 -10.96
N LEU A 59 -7.83 -7.39 -9.94
CA LEU A 59 -7.73 -6.90 -8.58
C LEU A 59 -6.79 -5.68 -8.49
N CYS A 60 -5.61 -5.75 -9.12
CA CYS A 60 -4.68 -4.62 -9.20
C CYS A 60 -5.35 -3.37 -9.81
N LYS A 61 -6.02 -3.53 -10.94
CA LYS A 61 -6.71 -2.42 -11.63
C LYS A 61 -7.83 -1.82 -10.78
N SER A 62 -8.64 -2.66 -10.14
CA SER A 62 -9.73 -2.22 -9.25
C SER A 62 -9.19 -1.40 -8.07
N ASN A 63 -8.25 -1.95 -7.32
CA ASN A 63 -7.65 -1.30 -6.16
C ASN A 63 -6.92 0.00 -6.55
N SER A 64 -6.15 -0.05 -7.65
CA SER A 64 -5.45 1.12 -8.18
C SER A 64 -6.43 2.24 -8.56
N LEU A 65 -7.58 1.93 -9.15
CA LEU A 65 -8.61 2.92 -9.49
C LEU A 65 -9.23 3.55 -8.24
N LEU A 66 -9.55 2.75 -7.22
CA LEU A 66 -10.05 3.25 -5.93
C LEU A 66 -9.04 4.22 -5.30
N ARG A 67 -7.77 3.81 -5.23
CA ARG A 67 -6.67 4.65 -4.73
C ARG A 67 -6.53 5.94 -5.54
N LYS A 68 -6.58 5.86 -6.87
CA LYS A 68 -6.45 7.01 -7.76
C LYS A 68 -7.53 8.06 -7.48
N ARG A 69 -8.79 7.65 -7.35
CA ARG A 69 -9.92 8.55 -7.04
C ARG A 69 -9.70 9.25 -5.70
N ALA A 70 -9.35 8.50 -4.66
CA ALA A 70 -9.09 9.06 -3.33
C ALA A 70 -7.90 10.02 -3.33
N SER A 71 -6.80 9.66 -3.96
CA SER A 71 -5.59 10.46 -4.00
C SER A 71 -5.75 11.75 -4.79
N GLN A 72 -6.51 11.74 -5.88
CA GLN A 72 -6.87 12.96 -6.62
C GLN A 72 -7.69 13.93 -5.77
N LEU A 73 -8.64 13.41 -4.98
CA LEU A 73 -9.42 14.22 -4.05
C LEU A 73 -8.56 14.76 -2.90
N MET A 74 -7.63 13.96 -2.36
CA MET A 74 -6.66 14.43 -1.36
C MET A 74 -5.79 15.56 -1.93
N ALA A 75 -5.23 15.39 -3.13
CA ALA A 75 -4.44 16.42 -3.79
C ALA A 75 -5.27 17.72 -4.02
N ALA A 76 -6.51 17.59 -4.49
CA ALA A 76 -7.39 18.75 -4.66
C ALA A 76 -7.73 19.45 -3.34
N LYS A 77 -7.87 18.71 -2.22
CA LYS A 77 -8.03 19.33 -0.89
C LYS A 77 -6.77 20.08 -0.45
N VAL A 78 -5.59 19.55 -0.78
CA VAL A 78 -4.30 20.21 -0.45
C VAL A 78 -4.16 21.53 -1.23
N THR A 79 -4.47 21.55 -2.53
CA THR A 79 -4.38 22.78 -3.33
C THR A 79 -5.30 23.92 -2.86
N ARG A 80 -6.36 23.60 -2.10
CA ARG A 80 -7.23 24.59 -1.46
C ARG A 80 -6.64 25.16 -0.16
N LYS A 81 -5.69 24.47 0.46
CA LYS A 81 -5.06 24.86 1.73
C LYS A 81 -3.69 25.48 1.54
N PHE A 82 -3.00 25.11 0.47
CA PHE A 82 -1.65 25.54 0.14
C PHE A 82 -1.59 26.02 -1.31
N PRO A 83 -0.87 27.09 -1.62
CA PRO A 83 -0.66 27.58 -3.00
C PRO A 83 0.31 26.67 -3.79
N VAL A 84 -0.10 25.41 -3.96
CA VAL A 84 0.58 24.38 -4.74
C VAL A 84 -0.38 23.89 -5.82
N SER A 85 0.06 23.84 -7.07
CA SER A 85 -0.80 23.40 -8.17
C SER A 85 -0.92 21.88 -8.24
N ILE A 86 -2.02 21.41 -8.83
CA ILE A 86 -2.24 19.96 -9.05
C ILE A 86 -1.21 19.41 -10.03
N GLU A 87 -0.79 20.20 -11.00
CA GLU A 87 0.22 19.85 -12.00
C GLU A 87 1.59 19.62 -11.33
N PHE A 88 1.93 20.45 -10.34
CA PHE A 88 3.17 20.28 -9.57
C PHE A 88 3.16 19.01 -8.74
N ILE A 89 2.04 18.74 -8.02
CA ILE A 89 1.86 17.47 -7.31
C ILE A 89 1.98 16.27 -8.27
N SER A 90 1.36 16.38 -9.46
CA SER A 90 1.44 15.33 -10.50
C SER A 90 2.85 15.13 -11.02
N LYS A 91 3.65 16.19 -11.11
CA LYS A 91 5.06 16.09 -11.48
C LYS A 91 5.87 15.32 -10.43
N CYS A 92 5.61 15.51 -9.15
CA CYS A 92 6.27 14.78 -8.07
C CYS A 92 5.93 13.27 -8.06
N CYS A 93 4.85 12.84 -8.72
CA CYS A 93 4.50 11.42 -8.83
C CYS A 93 4.88 10.79 -10.19
N GLN A 94 5.72 11.46 -10.97
CA GLN A 94 6.13 10.94 -12.27
C GLN A 94 6.82 9.59 -12.14
N GLY A 95 6.36 8.59 -12.91
CA GLY A 95 6.84 7.21 -12.86
C GLY A 95 6.07 6.31 -11.89
N SER A 96 5.18 6.87 -11.06
CA SER A 96 4.25 6.11 -10.20
C SER A 96 2.89 5.91 -10.88
N THR A 97 2.21 4.80 -10.55
CA THR A 97 0.85 4.52 -11.04
C THR A 97 -0.20 5.41 -10.41
N ASN A 98 0.05 5.92 -9.21
CA ASN A 98 -0.87 6.72 -8.42
C ASN A 98 -0.14 7.86 -7.69
N ILE A 99 -0.90 8.88 -7.25
CA ILE A 99 -0.42 9.86 -6.29
C ILE A 99 -0.49 9.19 -4.90
N PHE A 100 0.65 9.10 -4.21
CA PHE A 100 0.70 8.68 -2.81
C PHE A 100 0.86 9.89 -1.90
N LYS A 101 0.59 9.72 -0.60
CA LYS A 101 0.75 10.79 0.40
C LYS A 101 2.15 11.39 0.38
N GLN A 102 3.17 10.55 0.16
CA GLN A 102 4.57 10.97 0.05
C GLN A 102 4.81 11.94 -1.11
N HIS A 103 4.16 11.75 -2.26
CA HIS A 103 4.27 12.68 -3.40
C HIS A 103 3.64 14.03 -3.10
N ILE A 104 2.51 14.05 -2.38
CA ILE A 104 1.89 15.29 -1.91
C ILE A 104 2.84 16.01 -0.94
N MET A 105 3.42 15.27 0.01
CA MET A 105 4.37 15.84 0.95
C MET A 105 5.66 16.32 0.28
N GLN A 106 6.14 15.60 -0.73
CA GLN A 106 7.28 16.04 -1.53
C GLN A 106 6.99 17.38 -2.21
N ALA A 107 5.84 17.52 -2.84
CA ALA A 107 5.44 18.79 -3.45
C ALA A 107 5.38 19.94 -2.41
N LEU A 108 4.84 19.68 -1.23
CA LEU A 108 4.80 20.65 -0.15
C LEU A 108 6.20 20.98 0.39
N MET A 109 7.10 20.00 0.45
CA MET A 109 8.49 20.19 0.88
C MET A 109 9.26 21.03 -0.15
N GLU A 110 9.13 20.74 -1.44
CA GLU A 110 9.76 21.53 -2.50
C GLU A 110 9.24 22.97 -2.57
N CYS A 111 7.99 23.21 -2.12
CA CYS A 111 7.43 24.55 -1.97
C CYS A 111 7.76 25.22 -0.60
N GLY A 112 8.56 24.58 0.25
CA GLY A 112 9.03 25.17 1.51
C GLY A 112 8.03 25.12 2.68
N TYR A 113 6.94 24.36 2.59
CA TYR A 113 5.95 24.23 3.66
C TYR A 113 6.37 23.26 4.78
N THR A 114 7.31 22.40 4.50
CA THR A 114 7.89 21.44 5.46
C THR A 114 9.30 21.07 5.05
N THR A 115 10.08 20.56 6.00
CA THR A 115 11.44 20.06 5.76
C THR A 115 11.50 18.52 5.79
N SER A 116 10.37 17.86 6.04
CA SER A 116 10.28 16.40 6.18
C SER A 116 9.00 15.85 5.58
N ILE A 117 9.10 14.69 4.92
CA ILE A 117 7.93 13.97 4.39
C ILE A 117 7.04 13.46 5.52
N PHE A 118 7.61 12.90 6.59
CA PHE A 118 6.90 12.28 7.71
C PHE A 118 6.90 13.14 8.98
N GLY A 119 6.96 14.47 8.83
CA GLY A 119 6.95 15.43 9.93
C GLY A 119 5.54 15.79 10.42
N ASP A 120 5.47 16.90 11.19
CA ASP A 120 4.22 17.38 11.79
C ASP A 120 3.15 17.70 10.74
N LEU A 121 3.55 18.29 9.61
CA LEU A 121 2.61 18.60 8.53
C LEU A 121 1.96 17.32 7.96
N TYR A 122 2.70 16.22 7.85
CA TYR A 122 2.15 14.93 7.45
C TYR A 122 1.06 14.47 8.43
N LYS A 123 1.33 14.53 9.74
CA LYS A 123 0.35 14.19 10.78
C LYS A 123 -0.87 15.10 10.69
N MET A 124 -0.68 16.40 10.53
CA MET A 124 -1.78 17.37 10.39
C MET A 124 -2.68 17.06 9.17
N LEU A 125 -2.10 16.66 8.04
CA LEU A 125 -2.85 16.41 6.81
C LEU A 125 -3.49 15.01 6.75
N PHE A 126 -2.89 14.02 7.39
CA PHE A 126 -3.28 12.62 7.20
C PHE A 126 -3.69 11.89 8.48
N THR A 127 -4.01 12.64 9.55
CA THR A 127 -4.66 12.10 10.75
C THR A 127 -6.14 12.48 10.76
N LYS A 128 -7.04 11.52 11.07
CA LYS A 128 -8.51 11.72 10.99
C LYS A 128 -9.01 12.86 11.88
N GLU A 129 -8.46 12.99 13.06
CA GLU A 129 -8.86 13.97 14.10
C GLU A 129 -8.35 15.39 13.82
N SER A 130 -7.46 15.53 12.86
CA SER A 130 -6.89 16.84 12.52
C SER A 130 -7.89 17.73 11.78
N ARG A 131 -7.98 19.00 12.20
CA ARG A 131 -8.77 20.03 11.48
C ARG A 131 -8.26 20.30 10.07
N MET A 132 -7.01 20.02 9.80
CA MET A 132 -6.38 20.14 8.47
C MET A 132 -6.47 18.87 7.64
N ASN A 133 -7.11 17.84 8.16
CA ASN A 133 -7.22 16.54 7.52
C ASN A 133 -7.71 16.64 6.07
N VAL A 134 -6.97 16.00 5.17
CA VAL A 134 -7.31 15.84 3.75
C VAL A 134 -7.58 14.39 3.36
N LEU A 135 -7.46 13.45 4.31
CA LEU A 135 -7.70 12.03 4.07
C LEU A 135 -9.01 11.78 3.32
N MET A 136 -8.94 10.83 2.41
CA MET A 136 -10.09 10.20 1.79
C MET A 136 -10.04 8.71 2.15
N GLU A 137 -11.11 8.24 2.73
CA GLU A 137 -11.24 6.80 3.02
C GLU A 137 -11.45 6.03 1.72
N VAL A 138 -10.84 4.86 1.66
CA VAL A 138 -10.99 3.90 0.57
C VAL A 138 -11.37 2.57 1.19
N THR A 139 -12.45 1.98 0.70
CA THR A 139 -12.83 0.61 1.03
C THR A 139 -12.31 -0.29 -0.06
N TYR A 140 -11.41 -1.19 0.30
CA TYR A 140 -10.87 -2.23 -0.56
C TYR A 140 -11.61 -3.55 -0.31
N PRO A 141 -11.38 -4.59 -1.12
CA PRO A 141 -11.93 -5.93 -0.86
C PRO A 141 -11.52 -6.46 0.53
N GLU A 142 -12.29 -7.41 1.04
CA GLU A 142 -11.98 -8.10 2.30
C GLU A 142 -10.67 -8.89 2.18
N PRO A 143 -9.89 -9.01 3.27
CA PRO A 143 -8.64 -9.78 3.26
C PRO A 143 -8.80 -11.20 2.72
N ILE A 144 -9.90 -11.89 3.08
CA ILE A 144 -10.17 -13.25 2.63
C ILE A 144 -10.41 -13.35 1.11
N GLU A 145 -11.07 -12.35 0.51
CA GLU A 145 -11.31 -12.29 -0.94
C GLU A 145 -9.99 -12.13 -1.70
N ILE A 146 -9.07 -11.33 -1.14
CA ILE A 146 -7.73 -11.14 -1.70
C ILE A 146 -6.91 -12.43 -1.60
N ILE A 147 -6.94 -13.11 -0.45
CA ILE A 147 -6.27 -14.40 -0.24
C ILE A 147 -6.77 -15.42 -1.25
N ASP A 148 -8.09 -15.53 -1.43
CA ASP A 148 -8.68 -16.45 -2.41
C ASP A 148 -8.20 -16.13 -3.84
N ALA A 149 -8.16 -14.86 -4.23
CA ALA A 149 -7.64 -14.45 -5.53
C ALA A 149 -6.14 -14.78 -5.70
N ILE A 150 -5.34 -14.63 -4.65
CA ILE A 150 -3.92 -15.01 -4.65
C ILE A 150 -3.77 -16.51 -4.87
N HIS A 151 -4.52 -17.33 -4.15
CA HIS A 151 -4.48 -18.79 -4.30
C HIS A 151 -4.99 -19.24 -5.68
N GLU A 152 -6.03 -18.60 -6.23
CA GLU A 152 -6.47 -18.86 -7.59
C GLU A 152 -5.40 -18.53 -8.65
N ALA A 153 -4.52 -17.58 -8.34
CA ALA A 153 -3.37 -17.27 -9.17
C ALA A 153 -2.16 -18.21 -8.92
N GLY A 154 -2.25 -19.14 -7.97
CA GLY A 154 -1.17 -20.04 -7.57
C GLY A 154 -0.10 -19.37 -6.74
N GLY A 155 -0.41 -18.25 -6.08
CA GLY A 155 0.51 -17.50 -5.23
C GLY A 155 0.42 -17.89 -3.76
N ILE A 156 1.36 -17.38 -2.98
CA ILE A 156 1.47 -17.52 -1.51
C ILE A 156 0.94 -16.23 -0.88
N ALA A 157 -0.04 -16.35 0.03
CA ALA A 157 -0.68 -15.23 0.71
C ALA A 157 -0.10 -15.01 2.11
N VAL A 158 0.44 -13.81 2.36
CA VAL A 158 1.09 -13.44 3.63
C VAL A 158 0.45 -12.17 4.19
N LEU A 159 0.02 -12.17 5.46
CA LEU A 159 -0.44 -10.95 6.12
C LEU A 159 0.76 -10.04 6.39
N ALA A 160 0.73 -8.83 5.84
CA ALA A 160 1.80 -7.86 5.99
C ALA A 160 1.71 -7.14 7.34
N HIS A 161 2.85 -6.86 7.95
CA HIS A 161 3.08 -5.98 9.12
C HIS A 161 1.86 -5.83 10.06
N PRO A 162 1.36 -6.90 10.72
CA PRO A 162 0.13 -6.86 11.53
C PRO A 162 0.17 -5.82 12.65
N GLY A 163 1.34 -5.49 13.18
CA GLY A 163 1.51 -4.45 14.20
C GLY A 163 1.18 -3.03 13.70
N PHE A 164 1.31 -2.73 12.41
CA PHE A 164 1.09 -1.39 11.86
C PHE A 164 -0.38 -0.92 11.96
N TYR A 165 -1.33 -1.84 11.79
CA TYR A 165 -2.76 -1.56 11.86
C TYR A 165 -3.45 -2.26 13.03
N ASP A 166 -2.68 -2.87 13.95
CA ASP A 166 -3.20 -3.70 15.05
C ASP A 166 -4.12 -4.82 14.55
N ASN A 167 -3.62 -5.58 13.58
CA ASN A 167 -4.36 -6.63 12.87
C ASN A 167 -4.26 -8.02 13.54
N PHE A 168 -3.97 -8.13 14.83
CA PHE A 168 -3.77 -9.42 15.48
C PHE A 168 -5.04 -10.26 15.58
N GLU A 169 -6.20 -9.64 15.87
CA GLU A 169 -7.48 -10.36 15.83
C GLU A 169 -7.84 -10.85 14.42
N LEU A 170 -7.49 -10.05 13.39
CA LEU A 170 -7.64 -10.46 11.99
C LEU A 170 -6.72 -11.63 11.67
N LEU A 171 -5.47 -11.60 12.16
CA LEU A 171 -4.50 -12.68 11.99
C LEU A 171 -5.05 -13.99 12.54
N ASP A 172 -5.58 -13.99 13.78
CA ASP A 172 -6.18 -15.16 14.40
C ASP A 172 -7.33 -15.73 13.58
N GLU A 173 -8.22 -14.87 13.07
CA GLU A 173 -9.31 -15.29 12.19
C GLU A 173 -8.80 -15.90 10.88
N LEU A 174 -7.82 -15.29 10.24
CA LEU A 174 -7.26 -15.79 8.98
C LEU A 174 -6.55 -17.14 9.19
N ILE A 175 -5.81 -17.30 10.30
CA ILE A 175 -5.22 -18.60 10.69
C ILE A 175 -6.32 -19.66 10.85
N ALA A 176 -7.42 -19.33 11.53
CA ALA A 176 -8.52 -20.26 11.75
C ALA A 176 -9.20 -20.72 10.44
N THR A 177 -9.11 -19.94 9.35
CA THR A 177 -9.61 -20.38 8.02
C THR A 177 -8.71 -21.44 7.37
N GLY A 178 -7.46 -21.56 7.79
CA GLY A 178 -6.44 -22.41 7.17
C GLY A 178 -5.99 -21.93 5.78
N LYS A 179 -6.32 -20.69 5.40
CA LYS A 179 -6.00 -20.14 4.08
C LYS A 179 -4.78 -19.20 4.09
N LEU A 180 -4.38 -18.69 5.24
CA LEU A 180 -3.20 -17.83 5.34
C LEU A 180 -1.93 -18.68 5.32
N ASP A 181 -1.00 -18.37 4.41
CA ASP A 181 0.25 -19.13 4.24
C ASP A 181 1.38 -18.60 5.13
N GLY A 182 1.31 -17.35 5.56
CA GLY A 182 2.34 -16.74 6.40
C GLY A 182 1.98 -15.38 6.95
N VAL A 183 2.87 -14.85 7.79
CA VAL A 183 2.78 -13.52 8.38
C VAL A 183 4.14 -12.84 8.33
N GLU A 184 4.15 -11.52 8.07
CA GLU A 184 5.37 -10.72 8.10
C GLU A 184 5.70 -10.37 9.57
N VAL A 185 6.70 -11.05 10.12
CA VAL A 185 7.15 -10.87 11.52
C VAL A 185 8.09 -9.66 11.62
N TYR A 186 9.13 -9.60 10.78
CA TYR A 186 10.16 -8.57 10.85
C TYR A 186 9.78 -7.36 9.99
N HIS A 187 9.25 -6.33 10.63
CA HIS A 187 8.91 -5.05 10.01
C HIS A 187 9.21 -3.91 10.99
N PRO A 188 9.68 -2.73 10.53
CA PRO A 188 10.00 -1.60 11.43
C PRO A 188 8.85 -1.12 12.33
N GLU A 189 7.61 -1.34 11.91
CA GLU A 189 6.41 -0.97 12.66
C GLU A 189 5.95 -2.07 13.64
N ASN A 190 6.51 -3.29 13.59
CA ASN A 190 6.25 -4.33 14.58
C ASN A 190 7.22 -4.16 15.75
N THR A 191 6.70 -4.14 16.98
CA THR A 191 7.55 -4.08 18.18
C THR A 191 8.30 -5.41 18.41
N PRO A 192 9.39 -5.43 19.20
CA PRO A 192 10.07 -6.70 19.53
C PRO A 192 9.14 -7.76 20.11
N GLU A 193 8.18 -7.35 20.96
CA GLU A 193 7.19 -8.26 21.57
C GLU A 193 6.20 -8.81 20.55
N GLN A 194 5.94 -8.07 19.47
CA GLN A 194 5.06 -8.51 18.37
C GLN A 194 5.80 -9.40 17.35
N GLN A 195 7.12 -9.51 17.46
CA GLN A 195 7.93 -10.37 16.61
C GLN A 195 8.18 -11.75 17.21
N GLU A 196 7.83 -11.96 18.49
CA GLU A 196 7.86 -13.23 19.21
C GLU A 196 6.56 -14.03 19.02
#